data_e0ae6f1bc1c35e1cbae1cffd575ed590
#
_entry.id   e0ae6f1bc1c35e1cbae1cffd575ed590
#
_cell.length_a   1.000
_cell.length_b   1.000
_cell.length_c   1.000
_cell.angle_alpha   90.00
_cell.angle_beta   90.00
_cell.angle_gamma   90.00
#
_symmetry.space_group_name_H-M   'P 1'
#
loop_
_entity.id
_entity.type
_entity.pdbx_description
1 polymer ?
#
loop_
_entity_poly.entity_id
_entity_poly.type
_entity_poly.pdbx_seq_one_letter_code
_entity_poly.pdbx_strand_id
1 'polypeptide(L)' 'MKSMLDLGYEGRSIKLWPGDTVEKWVKIEHVTQQGMVVQFTEVRAHGYQKHYKVDDIMFVPWDELTFIFAD' A
#
# COMPACT_ATOMS: atom_id res chain seq x y z
N MET A 1 -7.32 -9.32 -24.59
CA MET A 1 -8.23 -8.44 -23.81
C MET A 1 -7.62 -8.19 -22.43
N LYS A 2 -7.54 -6.94 -22.06
CA LYS A 2 -7.00 -6.59 -20.74
C LYS A 2 -8.01 -6.95 -19.65
N SER A 3 -7.52 -7.57 -18.60
CA SER A 3 -8.32 -7.79 -17.40
C SER A 3 -8.65 -6.45 -16.74
N MET A 4 -9.78 -6.39 -16.02
CA MET A 4 -10.09 -5.24 -15.17
C MET A 4 -9.04 -5.03 -14.10
N LEU A 5 -8.21 -6.03 -13.82
CA LEU A 5 -7.14 -5.95 -12.84
C LEU A 5 -5.85 -5.34 -13.41
N ASP A 6 -5.80 -5.13 -14.72
CA ASP A 6 -4.61 -4.56 -15.36
C ASP A 6 -4.69 -3.04 -15.31
N LEU A 7 -4.53 -2.49 -14.12
CA LEU A 7 -4.62 -1.06 -13.86
C LEU A 7 -3.27 -0.35 -13.97
N GLY A 8 -2.19 -1.10 -14.22
CA GLY A 8 -0.85 -0.53 -14.27
C GLY A 8 -0.31 -0.12 -12.91
N TYR A 9 -0.87 -0.62 -11.84
CA TYR A 9 -0.48 -0.24 -10.49
C TYR A 9 0.69 -1.06 -9.95
N GLU A 10 0.88 -2.27 -10.46
CA GLU A 10 1.94 -3.16 -9.95
C GLU A 10 3.31 -2.53 -10.15
N GLY A 11 4.13 -2.58 -9.12
CA GLY A 11 5.45 -1.97 -9.13
C GLY A 11 5.48 -0.50 -8.74
N ARG A 12 4.33 0.16 -8.64
CA ARG A 12 4.26 1.57 -8.29
C ARG A 12 4.33 1.77 -6.77
N SER A 13 4.84 2.93 -6.37
CA SER A 13 4.92 3.31 -4.97
C SER A 13 3.76 4.24 -4.63
N ILE A 14 3.13 3.97 -3.49
CA ILE A 14 2.02 4.78 -3.01
C ILE A 14 2.22 5.11 -1.54
N LYS A 15 1.61 6.21 -1.11
CA LYS A 15 1.46 6.50 0.31
C LYS A 15 0.11 5.94 0.74
N LEU A 16 0.15 4.91 1.58
CA LEU A 16 -1.04 4.20 2.02
C LEU A 16 -1.70 4.92 3.17
N TRP A 17 -3.02 5.06 3.11
CA TRP A 17 -3.84 5.72 4.11
C TRP A 17 -3.29 7.11 4.47
N PRO A 18 -3.29 8.05 3.49
CA PRO A 18 -2.85 9.41 3.77
C PRO A 18 -3.76 10.04 4.81
N GLY A 19 -3.20 10.66 5.81
CA GLY A 19 -3.96 11.20 6.93
C GLY A 19 -3.92 10.36 8.18
N ASP A 20 -3.40 9.13 8.09
CA ASP A 20 -3.15 8.31 9.28
C ASP A 20 -1.98 8.91 10.07
N THR A 21 -1.99 8.71 11.39
CA THR A 21 -0.91 9.18 12.27
C THR A 21 0.41 8.50 11.97
N VAL A 22 0.37 7.26 11.49
CA VAL A 22 1.56 6.56 11.02
C VAL A 22 1.64 6.72 9.50
N GLU A 23 2.60 7.51 9.05
CA GLU A 23 2.85 7.66 7.62
C GLU A 23 3.56 6.41 7.09
N LYS A 24 3.04 5.84 6.01
CA LYS A 24 3.59 4.63 5.46
C LYS A 24 3.53 4.64 3.94
N TRP A 25 4.63 4.22 3.34
CA TRP A 25 4.78 4.09 1.90
C TRP A 25 4.98 2.63 1.57
N VAL A 26 4.34 2.20 0.51
CA VAL A 26 4.36 0.81 0.09
C VAL A 26 4.58 0.71 -1.41
N LYS A 27 5.13 -0.42 -1.83
CA LYS A 27 5.19 -0.80 -3.23
C LYS A 27 4.06 -1.80 -3.49
N ILE A 28 3.33 -1.58 -4.57
CA ILE A 28 2.25 -2.49 -4.96
C ILE A 28 2.88 -3.72 -5.61
N GLU A 29 2.71 -4.88 -4.98
CA GLU A 29 3.23 -6.15 -5.49
C GLU A 29 2.26 -6.84 -6.43
N HIS A 30 0.98 -6.92 -6.02
CA HIS A 30 -0.06 -7.57 -6.82
C HIS A 30 -1.38 -6.85 -6.67
N VAL A 31 -2.15 -6.83 -7.74
CA VAL A 31 -3.52 -6.33 -7.75
C VAL A 31 -4.45 -7.52 -7.98
N THR A 32 -5.44 -7.69 -7.11
CA THR A 32 -6.39 -8.80 -7.18
C THR A 32 -7.82 -8.27 -7.23
N GLN A 33 -8.78 -9.16 -7.42
CA GLN A 33 -10.19 -8.78 -7.40
C GLN A 33 -10.63 -8.30 -6.02
N GLN A 34 -9.96 -8.75 -4.95
CA GLN A 34 -10.33 -8.43 -3.58
C GLN A 34 -9.58 -7.23 -3.02
N GLY A 35 -8.45 -6.87 -3.60
CA GLY A 35 -7.62 -5.79 -3.07
C GLY A 35 -6.22 -5.79 -3.65
N MET A 36 -5.27 -5.25 -2.89
CA MET A 36 -3.87 -5.19 -3.31
C MET A 36 -2.96 -5.83 -2.27
N VAL A 37 -1.94 -6.52 -2.75
CA VAL A 37 -0.82 -6.99 -1.93
C VAL A 37 0.28 -5.95 -2.04
N VAL A 38 0.73 -5.43 -0.90
CA VAL A 38 1.71 -4.35 -0.84
C VAL A 38 2.86 -4.73 0.08
N GLN A 39 4.03 -4.16 -0.19
CA GLN A 39 5.21 -4.32 0.65
C GLN A 39 5.64 -2.96 1.18
N PHE A 40 5.84 -2.86 2.49
CA PHE A 40 6.23 -1.61 3.12
C PHE A 40 7.66 -1.25 2.72
N THR A 41 7.83 -0.02 2.21
CA THR A 41 9.14 0.51 1.83
C THR A 41 9.62 1.57 2.81
N GLU A 42 8.71 2.29 3.43
CA GLU A 42 9.06 3.30 4.43
C GLU A 42 7.91 3.45 5.42
N VAL A 43 8.25 3.56 6.69
CA VAL A 43 7.27 3.79 7.78
C VAL A 43 7.83 4.90 8.65
N ARG A 44 7.02 5.94 8.86
CA ARG A 44 7.35 7.05 9.77
C ARG A 44 6.31 7.08 10.87
N ALA A 45 6.67 6.60 12.04
CA ALA A 45 5.79 6.61 13.19
C ALA A 45 6.23 7.71 14.15
N HIS A 46 5.27 8.51 14.60
CA HIS A 46 5.48 9.48 15.67
C HIS A 46 5.12 8.81 16.99
N GLY A 47 6.13 8.47 17.81
CA GLY A 47 5.93 7.81 19.08
C GLY A 47 6.20 6.31 19.02
N TYR A 48 5.54 5.56 19.91
CA TYR A 48 5.89 4.16 20.17
C TYR A 48 5.14 3.14 19.33
N GLN A 49 4.31 3.56 18.38
CA GLN A 49 3.50 2.63 17.62
C GLN A 49 4.30 2.09 16.44
N LYS A 50 4.74 0.86 16.55
CA LYS A 50 5.50 0.15 15.51
C LYS A 50 4.70 -1.03 15.01
N HIS A 51 3.50 -0.77 14.49
CA HIS A 51 2.63 -1.82 13.97
C HIS A 51 3.04 -2.30 12.58
N TYR A 52 3.86 -1.51 11.89
CA TYR A 52 4.27 -1.81 10.52
C TYR A 52 5.78 -1.81 10.44
N LYS A 53 6.32 -2.76 9.71
CA LYS A 53 7.77 -2.89 9.52
C LYS A 53 8.10 -2.82 8.03
N VAL A 54 9.20 -2.14 7.71
CA VAL A 54 9.74 -2.14 6.36
C VAL A 54 9.97 -3.58 5.91
N ASP A 55 9.65 -3.85 4.64
CA ASP A 55 9.72 -5.17 3.98
C ASP A 55 8.58 -6.13 4.35
N ASP A 56 7.73 -5.82 5.32
CA ASP A 56 6.55 -6.62 5.58
C ASP A 56 5.57 -6.54 4.41
N ILE A 57 4.85 -7.61 4.18
CA ILE A 57 3.84 -7.71 3.13
C ILE A 57 2.47 -7.71 3.77
N MET A 58 1.55 -6.94 3.19
CA MET A 58 0.19 -6.84 3.69
C MET A 58 -0.79 -6.85 2.54
N PHE A 59 -1.94 -7.47 2.76
CA PHE A 59 -3.08 -7.40 1.85
C PHE A 59 -4.05 -6.31 2.33
N VAL A 60 -4.47 -5.44 1.41
CA VAL A 60 -5.44 -4.37 1.70
C VAL A 60 -6.65 -4.55 0.80
N PRO A 61 -7.83 -4.82 1.36
CA PRO A 61 -9.05 -4.91 0.56
C PRO A 61 -9.42 -3.57 -0.08
N TRP A 62 -10.11 -3.63 -1.21
CA TRP A 62 -10.48 -2.42 -1.94
C TRP A 62 -11.32 -1.43 -1.12
N ASP A 63 -12.20 -1.92 -0.26
CA ASP A 63 -13.07 -1.06 0.55
C ASP A 63 -12.32 -0.35 1.68
N GLU A 64 -11.11 -0.79 2.00
CA GLU A 64 -10.26 -0.16 3.00
C GLU A 64 -9.09 0.61 2.37
N LEU A 65 -9.02 0.64 1.05
CA LEU A 65 -7.85 1.14 0.34
C LEU A 65 -8.04 2.60 -0.03
N THR A 66 -7.34 3.47 0.69
CA THR A 66 -7.16 4.86 0.30
C THR A 66 -5.66 5.12 0.16
N PHE A 67 -5.26 5.77 -0.91
CA PHE A 67 -3.85 6.02 -1.16
C PHE A 67 -3.66 7.16 -2.15
N ILE A 68 -2.44 7.67 -2.19
CA ILE A 68 -1.99 8.60 -3.25
C ILE A 68 -0.69 8.05 -3.82
N PHE A 69 -0.46 8.30 -5.09
CA PHE A 69 0.79 7.89 -5.71
C PHE A 69 1.95 8.72 -5.17
N ALA A 70 3.07 8.04 -4.91
CA ALA A 70 4.27 8.63 -4.34
C ALA A 70 5.49 8.52 -5.25
N ASP A 71 5.31 7.96 -6.44
CA ASP A 71 6.39 7.86 -7.43
C ASP A 71 6.34 8.96 -8.49
#